data_f22e7f526766f10757eae40b69a6188d
#
_entry.id   f22e7f526766f10757eae40b69a6188d
#
_cell.length_a   1.000
_cell.length_b   1.000
_cell.length_c   1.000
_cell.angle_alpha   90.00
_cell.angle_beta   90.00
_cell.angle_gamma   90.00
#
_symmetry.space_group_name_H-M   'P 1'
#
loop_
_entity.id
_entity.type
_entity.pdbx_description
1 polymer ?
#
loop_
_entity_poly.entity_id
_entity_poly.type
_entity_poly.pdbx_seq_one_letter_code
_entity_poly.pdbx_strand_id
1 'polypeptide(L)'
;METNFILAGFGGQGILLAGTVLANAFMLEGKNVTWYPCYGAEMRGGTVNCEIVVSDTEVSSVHKQDTDYALVLNQQSFDRFIERVKSGGTIIANSTLVKEARPRDDIKYVFAPMGEIANELGTSKVTNVVSLGVLASVCEIVSRDYLALGAVSYTHLRAHETSL
;
A
#
# COMPACT_ATOMS: atom_id res chain seq x y z
N MET A 1 -15.27 -9.02 -9.48
CA MET A 1 -14.07 -9.57 -8.81
C MET A 1 -13.62 -8.59 -7.74
N GLU A 2 -13.28 -9.08 -6.57
CA GLU A 2 -12.77 -8.28 -5.45
C GLU A 2 -11.27 -8.52 -5.26
N THR A 3 -10.51 -7.47 -5.04
CA THR A 3 -9.07 -7.55 -4.74
C THR A 3 -8.76 -6.76 -3.48
N ASN A 4 -7.96 -7.36 -2.61
CA ASN A 4 -7.64 -6.80 -1.30
C ASN A 4 -6.17 -6.44 -1.22
N PHE A 5 -5.89 -5.28 -0.61
CA PHE A 5 -4.53 -4.77 -0.39
C PHE A 5 -4.33 -4.44 1.08
N ILE A 6 -3.16 -4.77 1.61
CA ILE A 6 -2.66 -4.23 2.87
C ILE A 6 -1.41 -3.42 2.56
N LEU A 7 -1.38 -2.18 3.03
CA LEU A 7 -0.19 -1.33 2.99
C LEU A 7 0.27 -1.10 4.42
N ALA A 8 1.54 -1.37 4.70
CA ALA A 8 2.06 -1.30 6.07
C ALA A 8 3.50 -0.77 6.12
N GLY A 9 3.80 0.00 7.17
CA GLY A 9 5.11 0.57 7.40
C GLY A 9 5.20 1.27 8.74
N PHE A 10 6.23 2.07 8.95
CA PHE A 10 6.35 2.92 10.14
C PHE A 10 5.49 4.18 10.03
N GLY A 11 5.08 4.71 11.15
CA GLY A 11 4.58 6.08 11.23
C GLY A 11 5.63 7.04 10.62
N GLY A 12 5.18 7.94 9.74
CA GLY A 12 6.08 8.84 9.02
C GLY A 12 6.57 8.34 7.66
N GLN A 13 6.35 7.08 7.29
CA GLN A 13 6.67 6.58 5.95
C GLN A 13 5.59 6.87 4.90
N GLY A 14 4.51 7.55 5.29
CA GLY A 14 3.45 7.95 4.36
C GLY A 14 2.54 6.83 3.91
N ILE A 15 2.35 5.80 4.73
CA ILE A 15 1.50 4.64 4.40
C ILE A 15 0.04 5.02 4.22
N LEU A 16 -0.52 5.84 5.11
CA LEU A 16 -1.92 6.25 4.99
C LEU A 16 -2.14 7.13 3.77
N LEU A 17 -1.17 7.97 3.42
CA LEU A 17 -1.19 8.75 2.19
C LEU A 17 -1.14 7.84 0.96
N ALA A 18 -0.24 6.86 0.94
CA ALA A 18 -0.16 5.89 -0.15
C ALA A 18 -1.49 5.15 -0.33
N GLY A 19 -2.11 4.72 0.78
CA GLY A 19 -3.42 4.09 0.75
C GLY A 19 -4.51 4.99 0.19
N THR A 20 -4.52 6.27 0.58
CA THR A 20 -5.48 7.26 0.06
C THR A 20 -5.29 7.47 -1.43
N VAL A 21 -4.06 7.61 -1.91
CA VAL A 21 -3.76 7.77 -3.34
C VAL A 21 -4.22 6.54 -4.14
N LEU A 22 -3.95 5.35 -3.64
CA LEU A 22 -4.37 4.10 -4.28
C LEU A 22 -5.89 3.98 -4.34
N ALA A 23 -6.57 4.27 -3.23
CA ALA A 23 -8.04 4.26 -3.17
C ALA A 23 -8.65 5.26 -4.15
N ASN A 24 -8.12 6.49 -4.20
CA ASN A 24 -8.57 7.52 -5.15
C ASN A 24 -8.35 7.09 -6.60
N ALA A 25 -7.22 6.44 -6.90
CA ALA A 25 -6.94 5.93 -8.24
C ALA A 25 -8.03 4.96 -8.71
N PHE A 26 -8.42 4.02 -7.86
CA PHE A 26 -9.50 3.07 -8.18
C PHE A 26 -10.86 3.76 -8.31
N MET A 27 -11.14 4.74 -7.45
CA MET A 27 -12.39 5.52 -7.55
C MET A 27 -12.48 6.31 -8.85
N LEU A 28 -11.38 6.93 -9.29
CA LEU A 28 -11.32 7.64 -10.57
C LEU A 28 -11.52 6.71 -11.76
N GLU A 29 -11.12 5.44 -11.63
CA GLU A 29 -11.33 4.39 -12.62
C GLU A 29 -12.78 3.86 -12.62
N GLY A 30 -13.61 4.30 -11.69
CA GLY A 30 -15.02 3.88 -11.58
C GLY A 30 -15.24 2.62 -10.76
N LYS A 31 -14.25 2.19 -9.99
CA LYS A 31 -14.36 1.02 -9.11
C LYS A 31 -15.02 1.38 -7.78
N ASN A 32 -15.63 0.39 -7.14
CA ASN A 32 -16.07 0.47 -5.75
C ASN A 32 -14.88 0.18 -4.83
N VAL A 33 -14.62 1.06 -3.87
CA VAL A 33 -13.43 0.99 -3.02
C VAL A 33 -13.81 1.22 -1.56
N THR A 34 -13.22 0.45 -0.68
CA THR A 34 -13.20 0.75 0.75
C THR A 34 -11.77 0.95 1.20
N TRP A 35 -11.56 1.93 2.08
CA TRP A 35 -10.29 2.24 2.69
C TRP A 35 -10.46 2.20 4.21
N TYR A 36 -9.66 1.38 4.88
CA TYR A 36 -9.74 1.16 6.32
C TYR A 36 -8.36 1.38 6.95
N PRO A 37 -8.10 2.55 7.56
CA PRO A 37 -6.86 2.78 8.28
C PRO A 37 -6.92 2.09 9.65
N CYS A 38 -5.82 1.46 10.06
CA CYS A 38 -5.69 0.84 11.36
C CYS A 38 -4.85 1.72 12.28
N TYR A 39 -5.51 2.31 13.26
CA TYR A 39 -4.89 3.04 14.37
C TYR A 39 -5.11 2.24 15.65
N GLY A 40 -4.09 2.02 16.43
CA GLY A 40 -4.25 1.31 17.72
C GLY A 40 -3.13 1.63 18.69
N ALA A 41 -3.32 1.24 19.94
CA ALA A 41 -2.28 1.31 20.98
C ALA A 41 -1.01 0.53 20.56
N GLU A 42 -1.16 -0.44 19.66
CA GLU A 42 -0.08 -1.21 19.04
C GLU A 42 0.82 -0.37 18.15
N MET A 43 0.37 0.83 17.75
CA MET A 43 1.15 1.77 16.93
C MET A 43 2.24 2.49 17.74
N ARG A 44 2.28 2.31 19.05
CA ARG A 44 3.43 2.65 19.90
C ARG A 44 4.56 1.64 19.70
N GLY A 45 5.33 1.82 18.71
CA GLY A 45 6.40 0.96 18.23
C GLY A 45 6.50 1.17 16.74
N GLY A 46 5.56 1.96 16.23
CA GLY A 46 5.67 2.65 14.98
C GLY A 46 5.05 1.98 13.76
N THR A 47 4.35 0.85 13.84
CA THR A 47 3.70 0.27 12.66
C THR A 47 2.33 0.89 12.41
N VAL A 48 2.14 1.36 11.18
CA VAL A 48 0.88 1.90 10.66
C VAL A 48 0.47 1.02 9.48
N ASN A 49 -0.81 0.72 9.36
CA ASN A 49 -1.30 0.01 8.18
C ASN A 49 -2.68 0.50 7.76
N CYS A 50 -3.01 0.22 6.50
CA CYS A 50 -4.36 0.40 6.00
C CYS A 50 -4.73 -0.77 5.08
N GLU A 51 -6.02 -1.05 5.02
CA GLU A 51 -6.58 -2.08 4.15
C GLU A 51 -7.43 -1.41 3.08
N ILE A 52 -7.31 -1.89 1.85
CA ILE A 52 -8.07 -1.41 0.72
C ILE A 52 -8.74 -2.61 0.06
N VAL A 53 -10.03 -2.52 -0.15
CA VAL A 53 -10.79 -3.50 -0.94
C VAL A 53 -11.34 -2.80 -2.16
N VAL A 54 -11.04 -3.31 -3.34
CA VAL A 54 -11.53 -2.80 -4.61
C VAL A 54 -12.37 -3.87 -5.30
N SER A 55 -13.50 -3.44 -5.89
CA SER A 55 -14.43 -4.34 -6.57
C SER A 55 -15.08 -3.67 -7.77
N ASP A 56 -15.43 -4.46 -8.78
CA ASP A 56 -16.27 -4.01 -9.89
C ASP A 56 -17.74 -3.89 -9.48
N THR A 57 -18.11 -4.53 -8.37
CA THR A 57 -19.46 -4.51 -7.81
C THR A 57 -19.41 -3.95 -6.38
N GLU A 58 -20.50 -4.01 -5.65
CA GLU A 58 -20.52 -3.60 -4.24
C GLU A 58 -19.52 -4.43 -3.41
N VAL A 59 -18.77 -3.75 -2.54
CA VAL A 59 -17.80 -4.41 -1.66
C VAL A 59 -18.53 -5.15 -0.55
N SER A 60 -18.25 -6.45 -0.40
CA SER A 60 -18.95 -7.32 0.55
C SER A 60 -18.50 -7.13 2.00
N SER A 61 -17.26 -6.69 2.23
CA SER A 61 -16.73 -6.43 3.57
C SER A 61 -15.55 -5.47 3.50
N VAL A 62 -15.51 -4.51 4.41
CA VAL A 62 -14.43 -3.52 4.51
C VAL A 62 -13.16 -4.09 5.15
N HIS A 63 -13.28 -5.19 5.87
CA HIS A 63 -12.17 -5.86 6.54
C HIS A 63 -12.14 -7.34 6.12
N LYS A 64 -11.00 -7.79 5.63
CA LYS A 64 -10.78 -9.16 5.18
C LYS A 64 -9.76 -9.85 6.07
N GLN A 65 -9.93 -11.13 6.29
CA GLN A 65 -8.96 -11.93 7.04
C GLN A 65 -7.65 -12.08 6.26
N ASP A 66 -7.75 -12.36 4.97
CA ASP A 66 -6.62 -12.57 4.08
C ASP A 66 -6.52 -11.44 3.04
N THR A 67 -5.33 -11.26 2.48
CA THR A 67 -5.09 -10.25 1.45
C THR A 67 -4.50 -10.87 0.18
N ASP A 68 -4.83 -10.28 -0.97
CA ASP A 68 -4.23 -10.63 -2.26
C ASP A 68 -2.82 -10.05 -2.40
N TYR A 69 -2.65 -8.80 -1.95
CA TYR A 69 -1.38 -8.07 -2.02
C TYR A 69 -1.06 -7.44 -0.67
N ALA A 70 0.15 -7.65 -0.19
CA ALA A 70 0.70 -6.93 0.96
C ALA A 70 1.89 -6.10 0.50
N LEU A 71 1.81 -4.79 0.68
CA LEU A 71 2.91 -3.84 0.40
C LEU A 71 3.49 -3.41 1.74
N VAL A 72 4.72 -3.85 2.04
CA VAL A 72 5.34 -3.67 3.35
C VAL A 72 6.68 -2.93 3.23
N LEU A 73 6.84 -1.86 4.00
CA LEU A 73 8.00 -0.99 3.90
C LEU A 73 9.10 -1.29 4.92
N ASN A 74 8.84 -2.09 5.95
CA ASN A 74 9.83 -2.43 6.98
C ASN A 74 9.68 -3.88 7.46
N GLN A 75 10.67 -4.35 8.23
CA GLN A 75 10.73 -5.72 8.70
C GLN A 75 9.57 -6.10 9.61
N GLN A 76 9.18 -5.22 10.54
CA GLN A 76 8.06 -5.50 11.44
C GLN A 76 6.74 -5.71 10.68
N SER A 77 6.49 -4.88 9.67
CA SER A 77 5.31 -5.01 8.83
C SER A 77 5.36 -6.28 7.99
N PHE A 78 6.53 -6.63 7.46
CA PHE A 78 6.73 -7.90 6.75
C PHE A 78 6.36 -9.09 7.65
N ASP A 79 6.94 -9.15 8.84
CA ASP A 79 6.74 -10.27 9.77
C ASP A 79 5.27 -10.37 10.24
N ARG A 80 4.62 -9.23 10.41
CA ARG A 80 3.22 -9.16 10.85
C ARG A 80 2.23 -9.59 9.77
N PHE A 81 2.45 -9.18 8.52
CA PHE A 81 1.44 -9.34 7.46
C PHE A 81 1.70 -10.49 6.50
N ILE A 82 2.86 -11.16 6.55
CA ILE A 82 3.14 -12.29 5.66
C ILE A 82 2.12 -13.43 5.83
N GLU A 83 1.67 -13.67 7.05
CA GLU A 83 0.69 -14.73 7.33
C GLU A 83 -0.71 -14.40 6.78
N ARG A 84 -0.99 -13.13 6.55
CA ARG A 84 -2.27 -12.68 5.99
C ARG A 84 -2.30 -12.69 4.46
N VAL A 85 -1.18 -12.94 3.81
CA VAL A 85 -1.16 -13.11 2.35
C VAL A 85 -1.76 -14.47 2.03
N LYS A 86 -2.85 -14.49 1.28
CA LYS A 86 -3.51 -15.72 0.90
C LYS A 86 -2.65 -16.56 -0.04
N SER A 87 -2.90 -17.86 -0.10
CA SER A 87 -2.25 -18.75 -1.08
C SER A 87 -2.48 -18.22 -2.50
N GLY A 88 -1.42 -18.10 -3.27
CA GLY A 88 -1.43 -17.46 -4.60
C GLY A 88 -1.31 -15.93 -4.58
N GLY A 89 -1.32 -15.31 -3.39
CA GLY A 89 -1.13 -13.87 -3.24
C GLY A 89 0.31 -13.43 -3.37
N THR A 90 0.55 -12.12 -3.23
CA THR A 90 1.87 -11.52 -3.42
C THR A 90 2.22 -10.61 -2.24
N ILE A 91 3.45 -10.75 -1.71
CA ILE A 91 4.02 -9.77 -0.79
C ILE A 91 5.08 -8.95 -1.54
N ILE A 92 4.95 -7.64 -1.45
CA ILE A 92 5.85 -6.65 -2.06
C ILE A 92 6.58 -5.94 -0.92
N ALA A 93 7.89 -6.12 -0.84
CA ALA A 93 8.66 -5.66 0.30
C ALA A 93 9.76 -4.69 -0.12
N ASN A 94 9.93 -3.64 0.70
CA ASN A 94 11.05 -2.71 0.58
C ASN A 94 12.34 -3.38 1.07
N SER A 95 13.19 -3.82 0.16
CA SER A 95 14.44 -4.51 0.49
C SER A 95 15.48 -3.61 1.17
N THR A 96 15.30 -2.30 1.16
CA THR A 96 16.14 -1.37 1.93
C THR A 96 16.04 -1.66 3.44
N LEU A 97 14.85 -2.00 3.93
CA LEU A 97 14.57 -2.23 5.35
C LEU A 97 14.17 -3.66 5.70
N VAL A 98 13.66 -4.44 4.74
CA VAL A 98 13.30 -5.85 4.94
C VAL A 98 14.50 -6.70 4.57
N LYS A 99 15.14 -7.31 5.58
CA LYS A 99 16.39 -8.09 5.42
C LYS A 99 16.20 -9.58 5.59
N GLU A 100 15.15 -9.99 6.30
CA GLU A 100 14.87 -11.39 6.58
C GLU A 100 13.50 -11.75 6.02
N ALA A 101 13.45 -12.79 5.21
CA ALA A 101 12.20 -13.30 4.64
C ALA A 101 11.87 -14.66 5.26
N ARG A 102 10.61 -14.86 5.64
CA ARG A 102 10.10 -16.17 5.97
C ARG A 102 9.77 -16.92 4.68
N PRO A 103 10.28 -18.11 4.45
CA PRO A 103 9.94 -18.86 3.25
C PRO A 103 8.50 -19.37 3.32
N ARG A 104 7.74 -19.10 2.27
CA ARG A 104 6.44 -19.70 1.98
C ARG A 104 6.41 -20.10 0.50
N ASP A 105 5.95 -21.30 0.23
CA ASP A 105 5.95 -21.86 -1.13
C ASP A 105 4.70 -21.48 -1.92
N ASP A 106 3.69 -20.97 -1.23
CA ASP A 106 2.36 -20.74 -1.78
C ASP A 106 2.08 -19.28 -2.15
N ILE A 107 3.05 -18.38 -1.95
CA ILE A 107 2.93 -16.96 -2.26
C ILE A 107 4.07 -16.47 -3.14
N LYS A 108 3.85 -15.34 -3.80
CA LYS A 108 4.87 -14.67 -4.61
C LYS A 108 5.56 -13.58 -3.79
N TYR A 109 6.87 -13.52 -3.88
CA TYR A 109 7.70 -12.49 -3.25
C TYR A 109 8.21 -11.50 -4.29
N VAL A 110 8.09 -10.21 -4.01
CA VAL A 110 8.69 -9.14 -4.80
C VAL A 110 9.48 -8.24 -3.87
N PHE A 111 10.78 -8.16 -4.05
CA PHE A 111 11.67 -7.28 -3.28
C PHE A 111 12.16 -6.15 -4.19
N ALA A 112 12.01 -4.92 -3.73
CA ALA A 112 12.49 -3.74 -4.44
C ALA A 112 13.16 -2.77 -3.45
N PRO A 113 14.32 -2.18 -3.78
CA PRO A 113 15.04 -1.26 -2.89
C PRO A 113 14.40 0.12 -2.89
N MET A 114 13.20 0.23 -2.35
CA MET A 114 12.35 1.41 -2.46
C MET A 114 12.97 2.65 -1.78
N GLY A 115 13.64 2.47 -0.64
CA GLY A 115 14.33 3.55 0.04
C GLY A 115 15.53 4.07 -0.74
N GLU A 116 16.29 3.18 -1.36
CA GLU A 116 17.44 3.55 -2.21
C GLU A 116 16.97 4.30 -3.46
N ILE A 117 15.91 3.81 -4.11
CA ILE A 117 15.30 4.48 -5.27
C ILE A 117 14.81 5.88 -4.88
N ALA A 118 14.14 6.00 -3.73
CA ALA A 118 13.68 7.29 -3.23
C ALA A 118 14.83 8.26 -3.00
N ASN A 119 15.94 7.79 -2.43
CA ASN A 119 17.14 8.61 -2.21
C ASN A 119 17.77 9.08 -3.53
N GLU A 120 17.80 8.23 -4.56
CA GLU A 120 18.25 8.59 -5.91
C GLU A 120 17.37 9.68 -6.54
N LEU A 121 16.08 9.72 -6.19
CA LEU A 121 15.15 10.76 -6.61
C LEU A 121 15.25 12.05 -5.78
N GLY A 122 16.15 12.09 -4.79
CA GLY A 122 16.49 13.27 -4.02
C GLY A 122 16.06 13.28 -2.55
N THR A 123 15.15 12.40 -2.13
CA THR A 123 14.69 12.34 -0.74
C THR A 123 14.01 11.02 -0.38
N SER A 124 14.29 10.50 0.80
CA SER A 124 13.62 9.32 1.35
C SER A 124 12.12 9.52 1.61
N LYS A 125 11.67 10.76 1.64
CA LYS A 125 10.26 11.09 1.89
C LYS A 125 9.31 10.60 0.79
N VAL A 126 9.82 10.29 -0.40
CA VAL A 126 9.01 9.78 -1.51
C VAL A 126 8.99 8.25 -1.60
N THR A 127 9.48 7.54 -0.59
CA THR A 127 9.45 6.07 -0.55
C THR A 127 8.04 5.52 -0.73
N ASN A 128 7.03 6.17 -0.18
CA ASN A 128 5.63 5.79 -0.35
C ASN A 128 5.16 5.87 -1.82
N VAL A 129 5.59 6.89 -2.55
CA VAL A 129 5.28 7.05 -3.98
C VAL A 129 5.99 5.98 -4.80
N VAL A 130 7.28 5.73 -4.49
CA VAL A 130 8.05 4.64 -5.11
C VAL A 130 7.37 3.30 -4.90
N SER A 131 6.87 3.04 -3.68
CA SER A 131 6.18 1.80 -3.35
C SER A 131 4.91 1.58 -4.19
N LEU A 132 4.15 2.63 -4.44
CA LEU A 132 2.99 2.57 -5.34
C LEU A 132 3.38 2.27 -6.78
N GLY A 133 4.50 2.83 -7.25
CA GLY A 133 5.06 2.52 -8.57
C GLY A 133 5.45 1.05 -8.70
N VAL A 134 6.07 0.48 -7.66
CA VAL A 134 6.40 -0.94 -7.62
C VAL A 134 5.13 -1.79 -7.62
N LEU A 135 4.14 -1.43 -6.81
CA LEU A 135 2.84 -2.10 -6.79
C LEU A 135 2.20 -2.11 -8.19
N ALA A 136 2.20 -0.98 -8.87
CA ALA A 136 1.65 -0.87 -10.22
C ALA A 136 2.40 -1.70 -11.26
N SER A 137 3.69 -1.96 -11.05
CA SER A 137 4.47 -2.83 -11.93
C SER A 137 4.18 -4.33 -11.73
N VAL A 138 3.64 -4.69 -10.58
CA VAL A 138 3.37 -6.08 -10.17
C VAL A 138 1.90 -6.45 -10.32
N CYS A 139 1.01 -5.50 -10.05
CA CYS A 139 -0.43 -5.70 -10.03
C CYS A 139 -1.08 -5.05 -11.25
N GLU A 140 -1.62 -5.87 -12.15
CA GLU A 140 -2.18 -5.41 -13.43
C GLU A 140 -3.41 -4.50 -13.28
N ILE A 141 -4.16 -4.64 -12.19
CA ILE A 141 -5.36 -3.81 -11.97
C ILE A 141 -5.01 -2.40 -11.48
N VAL A 142 -3.76 -2.15 -11.08
CA VAL A 142 -3.31 -0.84 -10.63
C VAL A 142 -2.76 -0.05 -11.82
N SER A 143 -3.48 0.96 -12.25
CA SER A 143 -3.09 1.83 -13.36
C SER A 143 -2.15 2.94 -12.90
N ARG A 144 -1.00 3.06 -13.56
CA ARG A 144 -0.04 4.15 -13.31
C ARG A 144 -0.65 5.53 -13.57
N ASP A 145 -1.45 5.64 -14.62
CA ASP A 145 -2.10 6.90 -14.99
C ASP A 145 -3.11 7.33 -13.93
N TYR A 146 -3.92 6.41 -13.44
CA TYR A 146 -4.86 6.69 -12.36
C TYR A 146 -4.17 6.95 -11.01
N LEU A 147 -3.03 6.31 -10.74
CA LEU A 147 -2.22 6.63 -9.56
C LEU A 147 -1.72 8.08 -9.61
N ALA A 148 -1.23 8.53 -10.76
CA ALA A 148 -0.78 9.89 -10.94
C ALA A 148 -1.93 10.89 -10.75
N LEU A 149 -3.11 10.62 -11.31
CA LEU A 149 -4.31 11.43 -11.13
C LEU A 149 -4.78 11.43 -9.67
N GLY A 150 -4.74 10.29 -8.99
CA GLY A 150 -5.10 10.17 -7.59
C GLY A 150 -4.19 11.01 -6.68
N ALA A 151 -2.91 11.02 -6.96
CA ALA A 151 -1.92 11.84 -6.24
C ALA A 151 -2.18 13.35 -6.45
N VAL A 152 -2.43 13.77 -7.67
CA VAL A 152 -2.74 15.17 -8.02
C VAL A 152 -4.04 15.61 -7.34
N SER A 153 -5.09 14.82 -7.41
CA SER A 153 -6.38 15.12 -6.78
C SER A 153 -6.23 15.30 -5.28
N TYR A 154 -5.47 14.45 -4.62
CA TYR A 154 -5.20 14.55 -3.19
C TYR A 154 -4.46 15.84 -2.84
N THR A 155 -3.46 16.21 -3.62
CA THR A 155 -2.68 17.44 -3.43
C THR A 155 -3.57 18.68 -3.56
N HIS A 156 -4.46 18.72 -4.54
CA HIS A 156 -5.41 19.81 -4.72
C HIS A 156 -6.41 19.93 -3.56
N LEU A 157 -6.95 18.82 -3.08
CA LEU A 157 -7.85 18.81 -1.93
C LEU A 157 -7.17 19.37 -0.68
N ARG A 158 -5.94 18.96 -0.39
CA ARG A 158 -5.17 19.51 0.74
C ARG A 158 -4.87 21.00 0.59
N ALA A 159 -4.57 21.47 -0.60
CA ALA A 159 -4.34 22.88 -0.85
C ALA A 159 -5.59 23.72 -0.57
N HIS A 160 -6.77 23.21 -0.90
CA HIS A 160 -8.05 23.87 -0.58
C HIS A 160 -8.34 23.88 0.93
N GLU A 161 -8.04 22.79 1.64
CA GLU A 161 -8.23 22.72 3.10
C GLU A 161 -7.31 23.68 3.85
N THR A 162 -6.10 23.91 3.36
CA THR A 162 -5.13 24.82 4.00
C THR A 162 -5.33 26.29 3.66
N SER A 163 -6.13 26.62 2.64
CA SER A 163 -6.43 28.00 2.25
C SER A 163 -7.70 28.56 2.91
N LEU A 164 -8.36 27.77 3.71
CA LEU A 164 -9.49 28.17 4.53
C LEU A 164 -9.03 28.51 5.95
#